data_7a78cb9315448c8a5ad5d6ec84edf902
#
_entry.id   7a78cb9315448c8a5ad5d6ec84edf902
#
_cell.length_a   1.000
_cell.length_b   1.000
_cell.length_c   1.000
_cell.angle_alpha   90.00
_cell.angle_beta   90.00
_cell.angle_gamma   90.00
#
_symmetry.space_group_name_H-M   'P 1'
#
loop_
_entity.id
_entity.type
_entity.pdbx_description
1 polymer ?
#
loop_
_entity_poly.entity_id
_entity_poly.type
_entity_poly.pdbx_seq_one_letter_code
_entity_poly.pdbx_strand_id
1 'polypeptide(L)' 'MKFRITIERKPGLADPEGKATIRSLHDLGYADVQHVSFGKAIVVDIDSTDEAAALDEVDAMCQRLLANPVMESYRIERIG' A
#
# COMPACT_ATOMS: atom_id res chain seq x y z
N MET A 1 5.27 -4.50 19.01
CA MET A 1 4.04 -4.42 18.18
C MET A 1 4.40 -4.40 16.73
N LYS A 2 3.62 -5.10 15.91
CA LYS A 2 3.78 -5.11 14.47
C LYS A 2 2.62 -4.41 13.79
N PHE A 3 2.94 -3.59 12.81
CA PHE A 3 1.95 -2.88 12.00
C PHE A 3 2.20 -3.18 10.54
N ARG A 4 1.11 -3.41 9.80
CA ARG A 4 1.16 -3.49 8.34
C ARG A 4 0.64 -2.18 7.77
N ILE A 5 1.43 -1.61 6.87
CA ILE A 5 1.06 -0.40 6.15
C ILE A 5 0.78 -0.81 4.72
N THR A 6 -0.45 -0.64 4.28
CA THR A 6 -0.85 -0.91 2.89
C THR A 6 -0.84 0.41 2.15
N ILE A 7 -0.05 0.49 1.08
CA ILE A 7 0.16 1.71 0.31
C ILE A 7 -0.36 1.49 -1.10
N GLU A 8 -1.23 2.37 -1.55
CA GLU A 8 -1.86 2.30 -2.87
C GLU A 8 -1.70 3.63 -3.60
N ARG A 9 -1.63 3.60 -4.93
CA ARG A 9 -1.67 4.81 -5.73
C ARG A 9 -3.04 5.45 -5.66
N LYS A 10 -3.08 6.77 -5.61
CA LYS A 10 -4.34 7.51 -5.67
C LYS A 10 -5.01 7.29 -7.02
N PRO A 11 -6.37 7.26 -7.06
CA PRO A 11 -7.09 7.11 -8.32
C PRO A 11 -6.71 8.16 -9.36
N GLY A 12 -6.72 7.79 -10.62
CA GLY A 12 -6.43 8.69 -11.73
C GLY A 12 -4.96 8.84 -12.08
N LEU A 13 -4.05 8.24 -11.31
CA LEU A 13 -2.63 8.24 -11.62
C LEU A 13 -2.27 7.05 -12.51
N ALA A 14 -1.23 7.23 -13.33
CA ALA A 14 -0.75 6.18 -14.20
C ALA A 14 -0.20 4.99 -13.40
N ASP A 15 -0.54 3.78 -13.85
CA ASP A 15 -0.03 2.53 -13.30
C ASP A 15 0.44 1.64 -14.44
N PRO A 16 1.67 1.83 -14.93
CA PRO A 16 2.20 1.05 -16.05
C PRO A 16 2.26 -0.46 -15.79
N GLU A 17 2.58 -0.85 -14.54
CA GLU A 17 2.59 -2.27 -14.15
C GLU A 17 1.20 -2.88 -14.20
N GLY A 18 0.19 -2.15 -13.71
CA GLY A 18 -1.19 -2.59 -13.76
C GLY A 18 -1.69 -2.77 -15.18
N LYS A 19 -1.38 -1.82 -16.06
CA LYS A 19 -1.76 -1.90 -17.49
C LYS A 19 -1.10 -3.09 -18.18
N ALA A 20 0.19 -3.31 -17.95
CA ALA A 20 0.91 -4.44 -18.52
C ALA A 20 0.34 -5.77 -18.02
N THR A 21 -0.02 -5.85 -16.74
CA THR A 21 -0.60 -7.04 -16.14
C THR A 21 -1.97 -7.35 -16.71
N ILE A 22 -2.82 -6.35 -16.92
CA ILE A 22 -4.14 -6.54 -17.55
C ILE A 22 -3.96 -7.17 -18.94
N ARG A 23 -3.05 -6.65 -19.74
CA ARG A 23 -2.77 -7.15 -21.07
C ARG A 23 -2.32 -8.61 -21.02
N SER A 24 -1.41 -8.94 -20.13
CA SER A 24 -0.94 -10.30 -19.95
C SER A 24 -2.03 -11.26 -19.51
N LEU A 25 -2.90 -10.82 -18.59
CA LEU A 25 -4.03 -11.62 -18.12
C LEU A 25 -5.03 -11.87 -19.25
N HIS A 26 -5.31 -10.87 -20.09
CA HIS A 26 -6.18 -11.05 -21.26
C HIS A 26 -5.59 -12.06 -22.23
N ASP A 27 -4.28 -12.01 -22.46
CA ASP A 27 -3.56 -12.95 -23.33
C ASP A 27 -3.63 -14.39 -22.79
N LEU A 28 -3.71 -14.55 -21.46
CA LEU A 28 -3.86 -15.85 -20.82
C LEU A 28 -5.31 -16.35 -20.80
N GLY A 29 -6.27 -15.56 -21.29
CA GLY A 29 -7.67 -15.96 -21.36
C GLY A 29 -8.58 -15.35 -20.29
N TYR A 30 -8.06 -14.51 -19.41
CA TYR A 30 -8.85 -13.83 -18.36
C TYR A 30 -9.45 -12.53 -18.91
N ALA A 31 -10.34 -12.65 -19.88
CA ALA A 31 -10.87 -11.51 -20.62
C ALA A 31 -11.78 -10.60 -19.81
N ASP A 32 -12.31 -11.07 -18.69
CA ASP A 32 -13.22 -10.31 -17.82
C ASP A 32 -12.50 -9.46 -16.76
N VAL A 33 -11.18 -9.52 -16.70
CA VAL A 33 -10.40 -8.63 -15.82
C VAL A 33 -10.47 -7.20 -16.37
N GLN A 34 -11.01 -6.29 -15.57
CA GLN A 34 -11.23 -4.90 -15.98
C GLN A 34 -10.18 -3.94 -15.42
N HIS A 35 -9.60 -4.27 -14.27
CA HIS A 35 -8.66 -3.38 -13.61
C HIS A 35 -7.66 -4.18 -12.78
N VAL A 36 -6.40 -3.75 -12.83
CA VAL A 36 -5.34 -4.24 -11.96
C VAL A 36 -4.54 -3.03 -11.49
N SER A 37 -4.38 -2.90 -10.20
CA SER A 37 -3.56 -1.85 -9.60
C SER A 37 -2.49 -2.47 -8.72
N PHE A 38 -1.30 -1.92 -8.75
CA PHE A 38 -0.19 -2.33 -7.91
C PHE A 38 -0.05 -1.38 -6.72
N GLY A 39 0.25 -1.96 -5.59
CA GLY A 39 0.59 -1.26 -4.38
C GLY A 39 1.70 -2.00 -3.66
N LYS A 40 1.94 -1.65 -2.42
CA LYS A 40 2.93 -2.34 -1.60
C LYS A 40 2.45 -2.46 -0.17
N ALA A 41 2.99 -3.41 0.55
CA ALA A 41 2.76 -3.58 1.96
C ALA A 41 4.09 -3.57 2.71
N ILE A 42 4.15 -2.79 3.78
CA ILE A 42 5.34 -2.68 4.62
C ILE A 42 4.96 -3.13 6.03
N VAL A 43 5.78 -3.97 6.64
CA VAL A 43 5.60 -4.37 8.03
C VAL A 43 6.66 -3.69 8.87
N VAL A 44 6.21 -2.98 9.90
CA VAL A 44 7.09 -2.30 10.86
C VAL A 44 6.88 -2.93 12.23
N ASP A 45 7.97 -3.33 12.87
CA ASP A 45 7.95 -3.85 14.23
C ASP A 45 8.54 -2.77 15.16
N ILE A 46 7.72 -2.31 16.09
CA ILE A 46 8.11 -1.26 17.04
C ILE A 46 8.18 -1.83 18.45
N ASP A 47 9.26 -1.55 19.14
CA ASP A 47 9.41 -1.87 20.55
C ASP A 47 8.62 -0.83 21.38
N SER A 48 7.36 -1.12 21.62
CA SER A 48 6.44 -0.25 22.35
C SER A 48 5.36 -1.09 23.01
N THR A 49 4.86 -0.62 24.15
CA THR A 49 3.71 -1.20 24.86
C THR A 49 2.46 -0.31 24.76
N ASP A 50 2.59 0.86 24.16
CA ASP A 50 1.49 1.83 24.02
C ASP A 50 1.07 1.86 22.54
N GLU A 51 -0.09 1.27 22.24
CA GLU A 51 -0.59 1.17 20.86
C GLU A 51 -0.88 2.54 20.24
N ALA A 52 -1.47 3.46 21.00
CA ALA A 52 -1.80 4.79 20.49
C ALA A 52 -0.54 5.57 20.12
N ALA A 53 0.48 5.53 20.99
CA ALA A 53 1.76 6.17 20.70
C ALA A 53 2.47 5.53 19.52
N ALA A 54 2.44 4.20 19.41
CA ALA A 54 3.03 3.47 18.31
C ALA A 54 2.35 3.79 16.97
N LEU A 55 1.03 3.87 16.97
CA LEU A 55 0.26 4.27 15.77
C LEU A 55 0.64 5.68 15.30
N ASP A 56 0.77 6.62 16.22
CA ASP A 56 1.18 7.99 15.89
C ASP A 56 2.59 8.02 15.28
N GLU A 57 3.51 7.21 15.82
CA GLU A 57 4.86 7.08 15.27
C GLU A 57 4.86 6.48 13.86
N VAL A 58 4.09 5.42 13.65
CA VAL A 58 3.99 4.78 12.34
C VAL A 58 3.35 5.72 11.33
N ASP A 59 2.33 6.47 11.72
CA ASP A 59 1.74 7.47 10.84
C ASP A 59 2.76 8.55 10.45
N ALA A 60 3.54 9.03 11.41
CA ALA A 60 4.62 9.98 11.13
C ALA A 60 5.67 9.40 10.18
N MET A 61 6.01 8.12 10.33
CA MET A 61 6.93 7.43 9.41
C MET A 61 6.37 7.41 7.98
N CYS A 62 5.08 7.14 7.84
CA CYS A 62 4.41 7.15 6.53
C CYS A 62 4.47 8.53 5.89
N GLN A 63 4.16 9.58 6.66
CA GLN A 63 4.16 10.96 6.17
C GLN A 63 5.55 11.42 5.74
N ARG A 64 6.58 10.99 6.44
CA ARG A 64 7.93 11.48 6.25
C ARG A 64 8.78 10.66 5.30
N LEU A 65 8.48 9.36 5.15
CA LEU A 65 9.34 8.46 4.40
C LEU A 65 8.61 7.33 3.66
N LEU A 66 7.71 6.61 4.32
CA LEU A 66 7.23 5.32 3.79
C LEU A 66 6.25 5.46 2.65
N ALA A 67 5.47 6.54 2.60
CA ALA A 67 4.52 6.81 1.54
C ALA A 67 4.80 8.17 0.91
N ASN A 68 4.43 8.30 -0.37
CA ASN A 68 4.46 9.59 -1.05
C ASN A 68 3.06 10.22 -0.92
N PRO A 69 2.85 11.22 -0.05
CA PRO A 69 1.50 11.74 0.22
C PRO A 69 0.85 12.44 -0.98
N VAL A 70 1.64 12.80 -1.99
CA VAL A 70 1.09 13.40 -3.22
C VAL A 70 0.47 12.35 -4.12
N MET A 71 1.12 11.18 -4.25
CA MET A 71 0.75 10.15 -5.23
C MET A 71 0.13 8.90 -4.61
N GLU A 72 0.25 8.72 -3.30
CA GLU A 72 -0.15 7.51 -2.62
C GLU A 72 -1.06 7.79 -1.43
N SER A 73 -1.97 6.85 -1.17
CA SER A 73 -2.72 6.77 0.07
C SER A 73 -2.25 5.55 0.84
N TYR A 74 -2.43 5.55 2.15
CA TYR A 74 -2.03 4.42 2.97
C TYR A 74 -3.03 4.18 4.11
N ARG A 75 -3.03 2.96 4.60
CA ARG A 75 -3.72 2.62 5.84
C ARG A 75 -2.80 1.76 6.70
N ILE A 76 -2.99 1.86 8.00
CA ILE A 76 -2.18 1.18 9.00
C ILE A 76 -3.09 0.22 9.76
N GLU A 77 -2.63 -1.03 9.95
CA GLU A 77 -3.32 -2.00 10.81
C GLU A 77 -2.32 -2.67 11.73
N ARG A 78 -2.71 -2.88 12.97
CA ARG A 78 -1.90 -3.67 13.90
C ARG A 78 -2.08 -5.16 13.61
N ILE A 79 -0.97 -5.89 13.50
CA ILE A 79 -0.99 -7.33 13.18
C ILE A 79 -0.25 -8.19 14.21
N GLY A 80 0.32 -7.55 15.23
CA GLY A 80 1.03 -8.30 16.27
C GLY A 80 1.46 -7.49 17.45
#